data_0bced3adbb13d31af0edba183ad28c89
#
_entry.id   0bced3adbb13d31af0edba183ad28c89
#
_cell.length_a   1.000
_cell.length_b   1.000
_cell.length_c   1.000
_cell.angle_alpha   90.00
_cell.angle_beta   90.00
_cell.angle_gamma   90.00
#
_symmetry.space_group_name_H-M   'P 1'
#
loop_
_entity.id
_entity.type
_entity.pdbx_description
1 polymer ?
#
loop_
_entity_poly.entity_id
_entity_poly.type
_entity_poly.pdbx_seq_one_letter_code
_entity_poly.pdbx_strand_id
1 'polypeptide(L)'
;MNIDEMLNVLNKKSGVQGVSGVSSDFRDLENAHKEGNERAGLAVDMFNYGVKKYIGAYAAAMGGVDAIVFTGGIGEHDAIARAKVCHHMDWLGIRIDTEKNEHPVGDVCDITAWGAKVRTLVIATDEELMIARDTKEVLEK
;
A
#
# COMPACT_ATOMS: atom_id res chain seq x y z
N MET A 1 -22.85 21.52 -11.13
CA MET A 1 -22.16 20.26 -11.45
C MET A 1 -23.24 19.19 -11.57
N ASN A 2 -23.32 18.49 -12.70
CA ASN A 2 -24.20 17.35 -12.88
C ASN A 2 -23.61 16.08 -12.28
N ILE A 3 -24.33 14.95 -12.30
CA ILE A 3 -23.89 13.70 -11.65
C ILE A 3 -22.61 13.14 -12.29
N ASP A 4 -22.47 13.23 -13.61
CA ASP A 4 -21.30 12.72 -14.33
C ASP A 4 -20.04 13.55 -14.03
N GLU A 5 -20.21 14.88 -13.96
CA GLU A 5 -19.13 15.79 -13.54
C GLU A 5 -18.70 15.49 -12.10
N MET A 6 -19.65 15.24 -11.19
CA MET A 6 -19.37 14.89 -9.80
C MET A 6 -18.59 13.58 -9.71
N LEU A 7 -19.06 12.53 -10.40
CA LEU A 7 -18.40 11.24 -10.44
C LEU A 7 -16.98 11.34 -11.03
N ASN A 8 -16.79 12.14 -12.06
CA ASN A 8 -15.46 12.39 -12.63
C ASN A 8 -14.53 13.07 -11.61
N VAL A 9 -15.03 14.06 -10.86
CA VAL A 9 -14.22 14.72 -9.82
C VAL A 9 -13.82 13.70 -8.74
N LEU A 10 -14.79 12.94 -8.21
CA LEU A 10 -14.54 11.99 -7.12
C LEU A 10 -13.61 10.85 -7.55
N ASN A 11 -13.81 10.30 -8.75
CA ASN A 11 -13.07 9.12 -9.20
C ASN A 11 -11.74 9.43 -9.88
N LYS A 12 -11.56 10.62 -10.48
CA LYS A 12 -10.40 10.94 -11.33
C LYS A 12 -9.62 12.16 -10.90
N LYS A 13 -10.20 13.08 -10.11
CA LYS A 13 -9.58 14.36 -9.76
C LYS A 13 -9.44 14.57 -8.25
N SER A 14 -9.74 13.56 -7.45
CA SER A 14 -9.62 13.54 -5.98
C SER A 14 -8.43 12.69 -5.53
N GLY A 15 -8.33 12.40 -4.24
CA GLY A 15 -7.24 11.61 -3.66
C GLY A 15 -5.87 12.24 -3.91
N VAL A 16 -4.88 11.41 -4.23
CA VAL A 16 -3.49 11.88 -4.45
C VAL A 16 -3.39 12.82 -5.66
N GLN A 17 -4.20 12.62 -6.70
CA GLN A 17 -4.32 13.54 -7.84
C GLN A 17 -4.80 14.92 -7.38
N GLY A 18 -5.83 14.98 -6.56
CA GLY A 18 -6.42 16.23 -6.07
C GLY A 18 -5.47 16.99 -5.13
N VAL A 19 -4.73 16.28 -4.29
CA VAL A 19 -3.75 16.88 -3.37
C VAL A 19 -2.52 17.35 -4.11
N SER A 20 -1.93 16.50 -4.96
CA SER A 20 -0.70 16.81 -5.68
C SER A 20 -0.90 17.84 -6.79
N GLY A 21 -2.02 17.75 -7.50
CA GLY A 21 -2.25 18.46 -8.75
C GLY A 21 -1.41 17.94 -9.92
N VAL A 22 -0.77 16.77 -9.77
CA VAL A 22 0.16 16.20 -10.77
C VAL A 22 -0.44 14.96 -11.43
N SER A 23 -0.58 13.87 -10.67
CA SER A 23 -0.97 12.56 -11.19
C SER A 23 -1.65 11.72 -10.11
N SER A 24 -2.35 10.66 -10.54
CA SER A 24 -2.80 9.57 -9.68
C SER A 24 -1.79 8.42 -9.61
N ASP A 25 -0.74 8.42 -10.43
CA ASP A 25 0.33 7.41 -10.43
C ASP A 25 1.42 7.80 -9.43
N PHE A 26 1.74 6.89 -8.53
CA PHE A 26 2.74 7.14 -7.47
C PHE A 26 4.15 7.37 -8.03
N ARG A 27 4.50 6.76 -9.15
CA ARG A 27 5.81 6.97 -9.81
C ARG A 27 5.95 8.42 -10.29
N ASP A 28 4.87 8.98 -10.84
CA ASP A 28 4.86 10.39 -11.26
C ASP A 28 4.98 11.32 -10.05
N LEU A 29 4.30 10.97 -8.94
CA LEU A 29 4.36 11.77 -7.70
C LEU A 29 5.76 11.75 -7.09
N GLU A 30 6.41 10.59 -7.05
CA GLU A 30 7.79 10.47 -6.56
C GLU A 30 8.78 11.26 -7.41
N ASN A 31 8.65 11.20 -8.74
CA ASN A 31 9.49 11.95 -9.65
C ASN A 31 9.27 13.46 -9.47
N ALA A 32 8.02 13.90 -9.43
CA ALA A 32 7.70 15.30 -9.18
C ALA A 32 8.24 15.79 -7.82
N HIS A 33 8.17 14.95 -6.78
CA HIS A 33 8.73 15.28 -5.47
C HIS A 33 10.26 15.42 -5.51
N LYS A 34 10.98 14.51 -6.20
CA LYS A 34 12.43 14.60 -6.40
C LYS A 34 12.83 15.88 -7.16
N GLU A 35 11.96 16.37 -8.03
CA GLU A 35 12.13 17.64 -8.76
C GLU A 35 11.73 18.88 -7.93
N GLY A 36 11.35 18.71 -6.66
CA GLY A 36 11.05 19.80 -5.74
C GLY A 36 9.56 20.12 -5.59
N ASN A 37 8.64 19.30 -6.12
CA ASN A 37 7.22 19.50 -5.91
C ASN A 37 6.79 18.99 -4.51
N GLU A 38 6.67 19.90 -3.55
CA GLU A 38 6.30 19.60 -2.16
C GLU A 38 4.89 19.00 -2.05
N ARG A 39 3.95 19.41 -2.90
CA ARG A 39 2.58 18.88 -2.88
C ARG A 39 2.52 17.42 -3.34
N ALA A 40 3.38 17.01 -4.25
CA ALA A 40 3.50 15.61 -4.65
C ALA A 40 3.99 14.75 -3.46
N GLY A 41 5.01 15.22 -2.75
CA GLY A 41 5.48 14.56 -1.51
C GLY A 41 4.40 14.49 -0.44
N LEU A 42 3.68 15.60 -0.20
CA LEU A 42 2.57 15.63 0.75
C LEU A 42 1.47 14.63 0.39
N ALA A 43 1.12 14.48 -0.89
CA ALA A 43 0.10 13.54 -1.33
C ALA A 43 0.49 12.08 -1.01
N VAL A 44 1.75 11.70 -1.25
CA VAL A 44 2.30 10.38 -0.90
C VAL A 44 2.30 10.18 0.62
N ASP A 45 2.71 11.17 1.39
CA ASP A 45 2.72 11.09 2.85
C ASP A 45 1.31 10.95 3.44
N MET A 46 0.34 11.68 2.91
CA MET A 46 -1.08 11.55 3.30
C MET A 46 -1.63 10.15 3.02
N PHE A 47 -1.28 9.55 1.88
CA PHE A 47 -1.66 8.19 1.55
C PHE A 47 -1.07 7.19 2.55
N ASN A 48 0.25 7.21 2.76
CA ASN A 48 0.94 6.32 3.69
C ASN A 48 0.43 6.45 5.13
N TYR A 49 0.14 7.69 5.56
CA TYR A 49 -0.48 7.96 6.85
C TYR A 49 -1.89 7.38 6.95
N GLY A 50 -2.67 7.47 5.86
CA GLY A 50 -4.00 6.86 5.76
C GLY A 50 -3.95 5.34 5.96
N VAL A 51 -3.04 4.66 5.25
CA VAL A 51 -2.81 3.20 5.38
C VAL A 51 -2.46 2.84 6.82
N LYS A 52 -1.51 3.56 7.43
CA LYS A 52 -1.13 3.36 8.84
C LYS A 52 -2.32 3.49 9.78
N LYS A 53 -3.16 4.51 9.61
CA LYS A 53 -4.37 4.70 10.41
C LYS A 53 -5.33 3.51 10.32
N TYR A 54 -5.54 2.98 9.11
CA TYR A 54 -6.41 1.82 8.92
C TYR A 54 -5.83 0.55 9.54
N ILE A 55 -4.52 0.31 9.44
CA ILE A 55 -3.87 -0.81 10.13
C ILE A 55 -4.13 -0.71 11.65
N GLY A 56 -3.91 0.47 12.25
CA GLY A 56 -4.18 0.67 13.67
C GLY A 56 -5.65 0.48 14.05
N ALA A 57 -6.57 0.99 13.23
CA ALA A 57 -8.00 0.87 13.45
C ALA A 57 -8.48 -0.60 13.38
N TYR A 58 -8.02 -1.35 12.38
CA TYR A 58 -8.37 -2.77 12.25
C TYR A 58 -7.71 -3.63 13.31
N ALA A 59 -6.45 -3.37 13.68
CA ALA A 59 -5.81 -4.06 14.79
C ALA A 59 -6.59 -3.86 16.09
N ALA A 60 -7.08 -2.65 16.35
CA ALA A 60 -7.93 -2.39 17.52
C ALA A 60 -9.28 -3.11 17.44
N ALA A 61 -9.94 -3.09 16.27
CA ALA A 61 -11.21 -3.76 16.06
C ALA A 61 -11.14 -5.29 16.21
N MET A 62 -10.00 -5.89 15.80
CA MET A 62 -9.74 -7.33 15.91
C MET A 62 -9.22 -7.76 17.30
N GLY A 63 -8.89 -6.80 18.19
CA GLY A 63 -8.27 -7.11 19.46
C GLY A 63 -6.78 -7.50 19.39
N GLY A 64 -6.13 -7.20 18.27
CA GLY A 64 -4.73 -7.49 17.98
C GLY A 64 -4.53 -7.90 16.53
N VAL A 65 -3.29 -8.17 16.15
CA VAL A 65 -2.90 -8.61 14.81
C VAL A 65 -1.67 -9.51 14.91
N ASP A 66 -1.66 -10.63 14.17
CA ASP A 66 -0.53 -11.56 14.12
C ASP A 66 0.39 -11.27 12.93
N ALA A 67 -0.19 -10.78 11.83
CA ALA A 67 0.55 -10.42 10.62
C ALA A 67 -0.11 -9.27 9.88
N ILE A 68 0.71 -8.47 9.20
CA ILE A 68 0.30 -7.55 8.16
C ILE A 68 0.88 -7.99 6.82
N VAL A 69 0.11 -7.85 5.75
CA VAL A 69 0.52 -8.26 4.41
C VAL A 69 0.48 -7.05 3.49
N PHE A 70 1.60 -6.78 2.84
CA PHE A 70 1.71 -5.85 1.74
C PHE A 70 1.61 -6.60 0.42
N THR A 71 0.74 -6.13 -0.48
CA THR A 71 0.45 -6.78 -1.76
C THR A 71 0.01 -5.73 -2.77
N GLY A 72 -0.16 -6.12 -4.03
CA GLY A 72 -0.49 -5.22 -5.13
C GLY A 72 0.65 -4.26 -5.48
N GLY A 73 0.46 -3.41 -6.49
CA GLY A 73 1.53 -2.61 -7.07
C GLY A 73 2.37 -1.83 -6.06
N ILE A 74 1.75 -1.03 -5.18
CA ILE A 74 2.47 -0.24 -4.17
C ILE A 74 3.02 -1.14 -3.06
N GLY A 75 2.20 -2.07 -2.55
CA GLY A 75 2.61 -2.94 -1.44
C GLY A 75 3.80 -3.83 -1.80
N GLU A 76 3.86 -4.34 -3.02
CA GLU A 76 4.93 -5.22 -3.50
C GLU A 76 6.20 -4.48 -3.90
N HIS A 77 6.07 -3.33 -4.58
CA HIS A 77 7.20 -2.71 -5.28
C HIS A 77 7.74 -1.45 -4.61
N ASP A 78 7.02 -0.86 -3.64
CA ASP A 78 7.43 0.38 -2.99
C ASP A 78 7.94 0.12 -1.56
N ALA A 79 9.25 -0.10 -1.44
CA ALA A 79 9.91 -0.28 -0.14
C ALA A 79 9.81 0.97 0.75
N ILE A 80 9.77 2.17 0.15
CA ILE A 80 9.68 3.43 0.88
C ILE A 80 8.29 3.57 1.48
N ALA A 81 7.23 3.25 0.72
CA ALA A 81 5.87 3.27 1.23
C ALA A 81 5.71 2.29 2.40
N ARG A 82 6.20 1.04 2.28
CA ARG A 82 6.16 0.06 3.38
C ARG A 82 6.89 0.57 4.62
N ALA A 83 8.07 1.16 4.46
CA ALA A 83 8.83 1.74 5.56
C ALA A 83 8.07 2.90 6.24
N LYS A 84 7.50 3.83 5.47
CA LYS A 84 6.69 4.94 5.99
C LYS A 84 5.44 4.47 6.72
N VAL A 85 4.74 3.46 6.19
CA VAL A 85 3.57 2.86 6.82
C VAL A 85 3.93 2.22 8.16
N CYS A 86 5.02 1.44 8.22
CA CYS A 86 5.44 0.75 9.44
C CYS A 86 6.18 1.64 10.46
N HIS A 87 6.61 2.84 10.07
CA HIS A 87 7.34 3.76 10.94
C HIS A 87 6.53 4.12 12.20
N HIS A 88 7.16 4.04 13.39
CA HIS A 88 6.50 4.27 14.69
C HIS A 88 5.30 3.33 15.00
N MET A 89 5.35 2.07 14.54
CA MET A 89 4.36 1.06 14.90
C MET A 89 4.91 -0.02 15.84
N ASP A 90 6.08 0.21 16.44
CA ASP A 90 6.73 -0.70 17.41
C ASP A 90 5.83 -1.02 18.60
N TRP A 91 5.02 -0.07 19.05
CA TRP A 91 4.06 -0.24 20.14
C TRP A 91 3.00 -1.31 19.83
N LEU A 92 2.68 -1.53 18.55
CA LEU A 92 1.78 -2.59 18.08
C LEU A 92 2.55 -3.90 17.81
N GLY A 93 3.88 -3.88 17.94
CA GLY A 93 4.74 -5.03 17.66
C GLY A 93 5.17 -5.16 16.20
N ILE A 94 4.86 -4.16 15.36
CA ILE A 94 5.22 -4.10 13.94
C ILE A 94 6.57 -3.38 13.81
N ARG A 95 7.55 -4.09 13.24
CA ARG A 95 8.85 -3.54 12.87
C ARG A 95 9.42 -4.32 11.70
N ILE A 96 9.92 -3.62 10.69
CA ILE A 96 10.49 -4.22 9.50
C ILE A 96 12.01 -4.20 9.51
N ASP A 97 12.61 -5.19 8.87
CA ASP A 97 14.02 -5.27 8.56
C ASP A 97 14.28 -4.46 7.28
N THR A 98 15.17 -3.47 7.34
CA THR A 98 15.41 -2.53 6.23
C THR A 98 15.96 -3.25 5.01
N GLU A 99 16.93 -4.15 5.18
CA GLU A 99 17.58 -4.85 4.07
C GLU A 99 16.59 -5.77 3.35
N LYS A 100 15.82 -6.56 4.13
CA LYS A 100 14.77 -7.43 3.56
C LYS A 100 13.65 -6.62 2.88
N ASN A 101 13.32 -5.45 3.42
CA ASN A 101 12.31 -4.58 2.85
C ASN A 101 12.76 -3.98 1.51
N GLU A 102 14.03 -3.61 1.37
CA GLU A 102 14.59 -3.06 0.14
C GLU A 102 14.76 -4.14 -0.94
N HIS A 103 15.01 -5.38 -0.54
CA HIS A 103 15.28 -6.51 -1.43
C HIS A 103 14.40 -7.73 -1.12
N PRO A 104 13.06 -7.63 -1.25
CA PRO A 104 12.19 -8.77 -1.04
C PRO A 104 12.45 -9.86 -2.07
N VAL A 105 12.55 -11.12 -1.63
CA VAL A 105 12.88 -12.27 -2.48
C VAL A 105 11.76 -13.30 -2.42
N GLY A 106 11.30 -13.74 -3.59
CA GLY A 106 10.26 -14.75 -3.75
C GLY A 106 8.83 -14.19 -3.67
N ASP A 107 7.85 -15.06 -3.92
CA ASP A 107 6.43 -14.69 -3.97
C ASP A 107 5.85 -14.38 -2.58
N VAL A 108 6.47 -14.90 -1.53
CA VAL A 108 6.16 -14.62 -0.12
C VAL A 108 7.46 -14.25 0.59
N CYS A 109 7.63 -12.98 0.89
CA CYS A 109 8.81 -12.46 1.57
C CYS A 109 8.46 -11.99 2.99
N ASP A 110 9.15 -12.52 3.98
CA ASP A 110 9.04 -12.07 5.37
C ASP A 110 10.08 -10.97 5.64
N ILE A 111 9.60 -9.75 5.73
CA ILE A 111 10.40 -8.55 6.01
C ILE A 111 10.39 -8.15 7.50
N THR A 112 9.92 -9.03 8.37
CA THR A 112 9.85 -8.80 9.81
C THR A 112 11.25 -8.60 10.39
N ALA A 113 11.43 -7.54 11.18
CA ALA A 113 12.67 -7.33 11.93
C ALA A 113 12.80 -8.34 13.08
N TRP A 114 14.03 -8.67 13.43
CA TRP A 114 14.29 -9.57 14.57
C TRP A 114 13.66 -9.03 15.86
N GLY A 115 12.94 -9.90 16.56
CA GLY A 115 12.26 -9.57 17.81
C GLY A 115 10.95 -8.80 17.68
N ALA A 116 10.47 -8.50 16.48
CA ALA A 116 9.12 -7.99 16.28
C ALA A 116 8.07 -9.08 16.57
N LYS A 117 6.92 -8.70 17.12
CA LYS A 117 5.86 -9.63 17.53
C LYS A 117 4.88 -9.92 16.39
N VAL A 118 4.65 -8.94 15.53
CA VAL A 118 3.74 -9.01 14.40
C VAL A 118 4.57 -9.28 13.14
N ARG A 119 4.20 -10.28 12.38
CA ARG A 119 4.86 -10.57 11.10
C ARG A 119 4.50 -9.52 10.07
N THR A 120 5.46 -9.13 9.27
CA THR A 120 5.26 -8.23 8.13
C THR A 120 5.70 -8.94 6.87
N LEU A 121 4.74 -9.20 5.99
CA LEU A 121 4.95 -9.99 4.78
C LEU A 121 4.75 -9.12 3.55
N VAL A 122 5.52 -9.38 2.50
CA VAL A 122 5.25 -8.93 1.14
C VAL A 122 4.86 -10.16 0.33
N ILE A 123 3.67 -10.14 -0.25
CA ILE A 123 3.12 -11.28 -1.00
C ILE A 123 2.72 -10.80 -2.38
N ALA A 124 3.29 -11.44 -3.41
CA ALA A 124 2.92 -11.16 -4.78
C ALA A 124 1.47 -11.57 -5.07
N THR A 125 0.74 -10.70 -5.77
CA THR A 125 -0.59 -11.01 -6.29
C THR A 125 -0.48 -11.72 -7.63
N ASP A 126 -1.39 -12.66 -7.86
CA ASP A 126 -1.57 -13.33 -9.16
C ASP A 126 -3.05 -13.30 -9.55
N GLU A 127 -3.51 -12.10 -9.93
CA GLU A 127 -4.91 -11.86 -10.31
C GLU A 127 -5.27 -12.59 -11.61
N GLU A 128 -4.33 -12.72 -12.53
CA GLU A 128 -4.53 -13.41 -13.82
C GLU A 128 -4.80 -14.89 -13.61
N LEU A 129 -4.07 -15.54 -12.70
CA LEU A 129 -4.30 -16.94 -12.34
C LEU A 129 -5.69 -17.13 -11.70
N MET A 130 -6.12 -16.22 -10.83
CA MET A 130 -7.45 -16.29 -10.24
C MET A 130 -8.55 -16.14 -11.27
N ILE A 131 -8.45 -15.18 -12.19
CA ILE A 131 -9.39 -15.01 -13.30
C ILE A 131 -9.43 -16.28 -14.16
N ALA A 132 -8.28 -16.86 -14.48
CA ALA A 132 -8.21 -18.11 -15.27
C ALA A 132 -8.90 -19.28 -14.54
N ARG A 133 -8.69 -19.43 -13.23
CA ARG A 133 -9.33 -20.47 -12.41
C ARG A 133 -10.85 -20.29 -12.34
N ASP A 134 -11.33 -19.08 -12.08
CA ASP A 134 -12.74 -18.76 -11.98
C ASP A 134 -13.44 -18.98 -13.34
N THR A 135 -12.78 -18.56 -14.43
CA THR A 135 -13.28 -18.79 -15.79
C THR A 135 -13.44 -20.30 -16.09
N LYS A 136 -12.42 -21.09 -15.73
CA LYS A 136 -12.48 -22.55 -15.89
C LYS A 136 -13.63 -23.14 -15.09
N GLU A 137 -13.80 -22.76 -13.83
CA GLU A 137 -14.88 -23.27 -12.97
C GLU A 137 -16.27 -22.96 -13.54
N VAL A 138 -16.45 -21.77 -14.13
CA VAL A 138 -17.74 -21.39 -14.76
C VAL A 138 -18.02 -22.22 -16.02
N LEU A 139 -16.99 -22.55 -16.80
CA LEU A 139 -17.14 -23.34 -18.03
C LEU A 139 -17.37 -24.84 -17.77
N GLU A 140 -16.95 -25.35 -16.61
CA GLU A 140 -17.09 -26.76 -16.23
C GLU A 140 -18.40 -27.07 -15.48
N LYS A 141 -19.23 -26.05 -15.19
CA LYS A 141 -20.60 -26.17 -14.60
C LYS A 141 -21.68 -26.28 -15.67
#